data_7ed4272d0fc7a1de7b69790aaec9fa84
#
_entry.id   7ed4272d0fc7a1de7b69790aaec9fa84
#
_cell.length_a   1.000
_cell.length_b   1.000
_cell.length_c   1.000
_cell.angle_alpha   90.00
_cell.angle_beta   90.00
_cell.angle_gamma   90.00
#
_symmetry.space_group_name_H-M   'P 1'
#
loop_
_entity.id
_entity.type
_entity.pdbx_description
1 polymer ?
#
loop_
_entity_poly.entity_id
_entity_poly.type
_entity_poly.pdbx_seq_one_letter_code
_entity_poly.pdbx_strand_id
1 'polypeptide(L)'
;RLSNQHAELGYAKITCFLKEEGWKVGTRMVQRLRRELGLAVPAKKPRRRRQGVSTGLPTKASHRNHVWTWDFVHDTTVRGGTLRMLNVMDEYTRECLCIHVERRINARKVRQVMARLIEEHGAPEHIRSDNGSEFIERGLREWLAENKIRTLYIAPGSPWQNGYIESFNA
;
A
#
# COMPACT_ATOMS: atom_id res chain seq x y z
N ARG A 1 32.98 -4.67 4.36
CA ARG A 1 32.23 -5.54 5.29
C ARG A 1 30.75 -5.11 5.37
N LEU A 2 30.44 -3.92 5.90
CA LEU A 2 29.06 -3.44 6.07
C LEU A 2 28.24 -3.43 4.78
N SER A 3 28.81 -3.00 3.65
CA SER A 3 28.10 -2.99 2.36
C SER A 3 27.76 -4.36 1.83
N ASN A 4 28.49 -5.40 2.20
CA ASN A 4 28.21 -6.79 1.83
C ASN A 4 27.17 -7.42 2.77
N GLN A 5 27.17 -7.02 4.04
CA GLN A 5 26.18 -7.46 5.02
C GLN A 5 24.80 -6.82 4.76
N HIS A 6 24.80 -5.60 4.22
CA HIS A 6 23.64 -4.79 3.96
C HIS A 6 23.64 -4.27 2.51
N ALA A 7 23.64 -5.19 1.56
CA ALA A 7 23.74 -4.88 0.13
C ALA A 7 22.58 -3.97 -0.38
N GLU A 8 21.41 -4.06 0.26
CA GLU A 8 20.22 -3.29 -0.05
C GLU A 8 20.29 -1.84 0.42
N LEU A 9 21.19 -1.50 1.38
CA LEU A 9 21.25 -0.16 1.95
C LEU A 9 22.02 0.82 1.07
N GLY A 10 21.47 2.03 0.93
CA GLY A 10 22.13 3.14 0.26
C GLY A 10 23.35 3.67 1.03
N TYR A 11 24.19 4.43 0.34
CA TYR A 11 25.42 5.00 0.91
C TYR A 11 25.19 5.86 2.15
N ALA A 12 24.05 6.54 2.26
CA ALA A 12 23.70 7.38 3.41
C ALA A 12 23.57 6.56 4.70
N LYS A 13 22.81 5.45 4.65
CA LYS A 13 22.64 4.54 5.80
C LYS A 13 23.96 3.85 6.17
N ILE A 14 24.73 3.42 5.18
CA ILE A 14 26.07 2.86 5.44
C ILE A 14 27.01 3.89 6.10
N THR A 15 26.89 5.18 5.72
CA THR A 15 27.67 6.25 6.39
C THR A 15 27.27 6.41 7.85
N CYS A 16 25.98 6.28 8.19
CA CYS A 16 25.52 6.31 9.57
C CYS A 16 26.17 5.17 10.39
N PHE A 17 26.09 3.94 9.91
CA PHE A 17 26.69 2.79 10.60
C PHE A 17 28.20 2.93 10.78
N LEU A 18 28.92 3.42 9.77
CA LEU A 18 30.36 3.69 9.90
C LEU A 18 30.65 4.73 10.97
N LYS A 19 29.84 5.77 11.09
CA LYS A 19 29.98 6.80 12.14
C LYS A 19 29.68 6.23 13.53
N GLU A 20 28.68 5.37 13.66
CA GLU A 20 28.35 4.65 14.90
C GLU A 20 29.48 3.71 15.32
N GLU A 21 30.18 3.09 14.36
CA GLU A 21 31.43 2.31 14.61
C GLU A 21 32.65 3.22 14.94
N GLY A 22 32.50 4.54 14.97
CA GLY A 22 33.55 5.50 15.30
C GLY A 22 34.39 6.00 14.12
N TRP A 23 34.05 5.62 12.88
CA TRP A 23 34.80 6.07 11.70
C TRP A 23 34.49 7.52 11.34
N LYS A 24 35.52 8.34 11.20
CA LYS A 24 35.41 9.74 10.74
C LYS A 24 35.29 9.79 9.21
N VAL A 25 34.14 9.48 8.66
CA VAL A 25 33.89 9.42 7.22
C VAL A 25 32.74 10.36 6.80
N GLY A 26 32.91 10.98 5.63
CA GLY A 26 31.87 11.79 5.02
C GLY A 26 31.02 10.98 4.02
N THR A 27 29.77 11.37 3.84
CA THR A 27 28.82 10.71 2.93
C THR A 27 29.32 10.64 1.49
N ARG A 28 29.95 11.71 0.99
CA ARG A 28 30.53 11.77 -0.37
C ARG A 28 31.66 10.77 -0.55
N MET A 29 32.51 10.60 0.47
CA MET A 29 33.60 9.62 0.46
C MET A 29 33.07 8.19 0.37
N VAL A 30 32.10 7.85 1.21
CA VAL A 30 31.45 6.52 1.21
C VAL A 30 30.75 6.26 -0.13
N GLN A 31 30.06 7.25 -0.70
CA GLN A 31 29.43 7.12 -2.01
C GLN A 31 30.45 6.83 -3.12
N ARG A 32 31.57 7.55 -3.15
CA ARG A 32 32.65 7.34 -4.12
C ARG A 32 33.24 5.96 -4.01
N LEU A 33 33.68 5.55 -2.82
CA LEU A 33 34.28 4.23 -2.56
C LEU A 33 33.32 3.09 -2.94
N ARG A 34 32.05 3.19 -2.61
CA ARG A 34 31.08 2.16 -3.00
C ARG A 34 30.90 2.05 -4.50
N ARG A 35 30.99 3.17 -5.24
CA ARG A 35 30.96 3.17 -6.72
C ARG A 35 32.20 2.50 -7.29
N GLU A 36 33.40 2.85 -6.80
CA GLU A 36 34.68 2.30 -7.23
C GLU A 36 34.77 0.78 -6.96
N LEU A 37 34.18 0.32 -5.86
CA LEU A 37 34.15 -1.11 -5.46
C LEU A 37 32.97 -1.89 -6.06
N GLY A 38 32.14 -1.28 -6.93
CA GLY A 38 30.97 -1.96 -7.49
C GLY A 38 29.84 -2.28 -6.49
N LEU A 39 29.86 -1.68 -5.31
CA LEU A 39 28.91 -1.91 -4.21
C LEU A 39 27.75 -0.90 -4.20
N ALA A 40 27.55 -0.16 -5.28
CA ALA A 40 26.41 0.74 -5.41
C ALA A 40 25.10 -0.06 -5.54
N VAL A 41 24.08 0.35 -4.79
CA VAL A 41 22.74 -0.24 -4.98
C VAL A 41 22.27 0.07 -6.40
N PRO A 42 21.82 -0.93 -7.18
CA PRO A 42 21.34 -0.68 -8.53
C PRO A 42 20.20 0.36 -8.50
N ALA A 43 20.27 1.36 -9.37
CA ALA A 43 19.18 2.31 -9.52
C ALA A 43 17.90 1.58 -9.86
N LYS A 44 16.82 1.84 -9.11
CA LYS A 44 15.50 1.32 -9.47
C LYS A 44 15.21 1.75 -10.90
N LYS A 45 15.00 0.77 -11.80
CA LYS A 45 14.60 1.07 -13.18
C LYS A 45 13.38 1.98 -13.13
N PRO A 46 13.37 3.13 -13.84
CA PRO A 46 12.20 3.99 -13.86
C PRO A 46 11.02 3.15 -14.34
N ARG A 47 9.96 3.07 -13.53
CA ARG A 47 8.71 2.43 -13.96
C ARG A 47 8.26 3.15 -15.23
N ARG A 48 8.18 2.44 -16.36
CA ARG A 48 7.58 2.99 -17.58
C ARG A 48 6.19 3.49 -17.21
N ARG A 49 5.98 4.81 -17.31
CA ARG A 49 4.64 5.39 -17.26
C ARG A 49 3.83 4.74 -18.39
N ARG A 50 2.95 3.82 -18.05
CA ARG A 50 1.93 3.39 -19.00
C ARG A 50 1.01 4.58 -19.18
N GLN A 51 1.07 5.23 -20.33
CA GLN A 51 0.06 6.19 -20.77
C GLN A 51 -1.18 5.37 -21.14
N GLY A 52 -2.09 5.24 -20.19
CA GLY A 52 -3.44 4.72 -20.41
C GLY A 52 -4.40 5.88 -20.26
N VAL A 53 -5.32 6.02 -21.20
CA VAL A 53 -6.43 6.96 -21.07
C VAL A 53 -7.29 6.46 -19.91
N SER A 54 -7.32 7.22 -18.81
CA SER A 54 -8.25 6.98 -17.71
C SER A 54 -9.65 7.31 -18.22
N THR A 55 -10.49 6.30 -18.39
CA THR A 55 -11.88 6.45 -18.84
C THR A 55 -12.83 6.87 -17.71
N GLY A 56 -12.34 7.09 -16.51
CA GLY A 56 -13.09 7.60 -15.36
C GLY A 56 -12.23 8.57 -14.56
N LEU A 57 -12.73 9.79 -14.38
CA LEU A 57 -12.15 10.70 -13.39
C LEU A 57 -12.32 10.03 -12.02
N PRO A 58 -11.21 9.77 -11.28
CA PRO A 58 -11.35 9.28 -9.93
C PRO A 58 -12.11 10.35 -9.13
N THR A 59 -13.27 10.01 -8.63
CA THR A 59 -14.03 10.90 -7.76
C THR A 59 -13.14 11.26 -6.57
N LYS A 60 -12.80 12.55 -6.44
CA LYS A 60 -12.05 13.03 -5.27
C LYS A 60 -13.00 13.09 -4.09
N ALA A 61 -12.60 12.53 -2.96
CA ALA A 61 -13.40 12.61 -1.74
C ALA A 61 -13.58 14.08 -1.32
N SER A 62 -14.83 14.51 -1.05
CA SER A 62 -15.20 15.88 -0.71
C SER A 62 -15.69 16.06 0.73
N HIS A 63 -16.07 14.96 1.39
CA HIS A 63 -16.54 14.93 2.77
C HIS A 63 -16.33 13.53 3.38
N ARG A 64 -16.49 13.43 4.70
CA ARG A 64 -16.41 12.14 5.43
C ARG A 64 -17.41 11.15 4.86
N ASN A 65 -17.02 9.89 4.73
CA ASN A 65 -17.82 8.81 4.14
C ASN A 65 -18.21 9.01 2.67
N HIS A 66 -17.58 9.96 1.94
CA HIS A 66 -17.77 10.05 0.50
C HIS A 66 -17.09 8.89 -0.23
N VAL A 67 -15.80 8.68 0.00
CA VAL A 67 -15.03 7.58 -0.60
C VAL A 67 -14.21 6.88 0.47
N TRP A 68 -14.46 5.61 0.68
CA TRP A 68 -13.52 4.75 1.38
C TRP A 68 -12.62 4.04 0.38
N THR A 69 -11.38 3.80 0.75
CA THR A 69 -10.45 2.98 -0.01
C THR A 69 -10.03 1.79 0.81
N TRP A 70 -9.90 0.65 0.17
CA TRP A 70 -9.39 -0.55 0.80
C TRP A 70 -8.26 -1.17 0.00
N ASP A 71 -7.41 -1.96 0.67
CA ASP A 71 -6.31 -2.69 0.05
C ASP A 71 -5.88 -3.88 0.91
N PHE A 72 -5.23 -4.84 0.26
CA PHE A 72 -4.62 -5.96 0.95
C PHE A 72 -3.11 -5.80 1.05
N VAL A 73 -2.61 -5.85 2.28
CA VAL A 73 -1.18 -5.97 2.57
C VAL A 73 -0.87 -7.41 2.95
N HIS A 74 0.24 -7.93 2.45
CA HIS A 74 0.73 -9.26 2.77
C HIS A 74 2.03 -9.14 3.54
N ASP A 75 2.14 -9.90 4.62
CA ASP A 75 3.34 -9.97 5.44
C ASP A 75 3.57 -11.41 5.90
N THR A 76 4.69 -11.65 6.56
CA THR A 76 5.05 -12.96 7.11
C THR A 76 5.44 -12.85 8.56
N THR A 77 5.00 -13.82 9.37
CA THR A 77 5.45 -13.92 10.75
C THR A 77 6.93 -14.35 10.83
N VAL A 78 7.58 -14.08 11.95
CA VAL A 78 8.97 -14.53 12.23
C VAL A 78 9.16 -16.05 12.02
N ARG A 79 8.09 -16.84 12.18
CA ARG A 79 8.10 -18.29 11.96
C ARG A 79 7.72 -18.71 10.54
N GLY A 80 7.66 -17.77 9.58
CA GLY A 80 7.36 -18.02 8.16
C GLY A 80 5.87 -18.20 7.82
N GLY A 81 4.95 -17.96 8.77
CA GLY A 81 3.51 -17.99 8.47
C GLY A 81 3.06 -16.73 7.73
N THR A 82 2.25 -16.87 6.67
CA THR A 82 1.68 -15.73 5.95
C THR A 82 0.65 -15.01 6.79
N LEU A 83 0.67 -13.67 6.73
CA LEU A 83 -0.36 -12.77 7.24
C LEU A 83 -0.96 -11.99 6.08
N ARG A 84 -2.25 -11.76 6.16
CA ARG A 84 -2.97 -10.89 5.24
C ARG A 84 -3.70 -9.84 6.04
N MET A 85 -3.56 -8.59 5.66
CA MET A 85 -4.19 -7.44 6.31
C MET A 85 -5.13 -6.78 5.32
N LEU A 86 -6.38 -6.56 5.73
CA LEU A 86 -7.33 -5.72 5.02
C LEU A 86 -7.31 -4.35 5.68
N ASN A 87 -6.78 -3.36 4.98
CA ASN A 87 -6.76 -1.98 5.42
C ASN A 87 -7.92 -1.23 4.77
N VAL A 88 -8.65 -0.46 5.58
CA VAL A 88 -9.76 0.39 5.11
C VAL A 88 -9.55 1.80 5.63
N MET A 89 -9.64 2.79 4.76
CA MET A 89 -9.40 4.19 5.08
C MET A 89 -10.45 5.10 4.43
N ASP A 90 -10.85 6.15 5.13
CA ASP A 90 -11.62 7.25 4.55
C ASP A 90 -10.67 8.21 3.81
N GLU A 91 -10.90 8.41 2.50
CA GLU A 91 -10.01 9.23 1.67
C GLU A 91 -10.06 10.73 2.00
N TYR A 92 -11.16 11.21 2.56
CA TYR A 92 -11.30 12.62 2.91
C TYR A 92 -10.60 12.96 4.23
N THR A 93 -10.92 12.22 5.29
CA THR A 93 -10.36 12.45 6.63
C THR A 93 -8.95 11.89 6.79
N ARG A 94 -8.53 10.94 5.94
CA ARG A 94 -7.31 10.13 6.06
C ARG A 94 -7.29 9.23 7.28
N GLU A 95 -8.43 9.03 7.89
CA GLU A 95 -8.59 8.15 9.04
C GLU A 95 -8.51 6.69 8.59
N CYS A 96 -7.65 5.91 9.25
CA CYS A 96 -7.64 4.48 9.12
C CYS A 96 -8.81 3.90 9.92
N LEU A 97 -9.83 3.41 9.22
CA LEU A 97 -11.03 2.86 9.84
C LEU A 97 -10.81 1.44 10.36
N CYS A 98 -9.93 0.67 9.70
CA CYS A 98 -9.66 -0.70 10.07
C CYS A 98 -8.33 -1.21 9.51
N ILE A 99 -7.63 -1.99 10.33
CA ILE A 99 -6.57 -2.92 9.93
C ILE A 99 -6.99 -4.30 10.43
N HIS A 100 -7.63 -5.10 9.56
CA HIS A 100 -8.08 -6.44 9.92
C HIS A 100 -7.04 -7.47 9.49
N VAL A 101 -6.50 -8.23 10.45
CA VAL A 101 -5.38 -9.15 10.22
C VAL A 101 -5.84 -10.60 10.40
N GLU A 102 -5.65 -11.41 9.37
CA GLU A 102 -5.86 -12.87 9.43
C GLU A 102 -4.88 -13.60 8.50
N ARG A 103 -4.77 -14.91 8.63
CA ARG A 103 -3.97 -15.72 7.70
C ARG A 103 -4.62 -15.83 6.32
N ARG A 104 -5.95 -15.82 6.27
CA ARG A 104 -6.75 -15.90 5.04
C ARG A 104 -7.97 -15.01 5.17
N ILE A 105 -8.10 -14.08 4.24
CA ILE A 105 -9.27 -13.19 4.15
C ILE A 105 -9.89 -13.43 2.77
N ASN A 106 -11.12 -13.93 2.76
CA ASN A 106 -11.93 -14.11 1.56
C ASN A 106 -13.03 -13.04 1.47
N ALA A 107 -13.79 -13.00 0.38
CA ALA A 107 -14.86 -12.02 0.14
C ALA A 107 -15.92 -12.02 1.26
N ARG A 108 -16.27 -13.21 1.83
CA ARG A 108 -17.19 -13.30 2.96
C ARG A 108 -16.66 -12.56 4.20
N LYS A 109 -15.35 -12.69 4.48
CA LYS A 109 -14.71 -11.99 5.60
C LYS A 109 -14.64 -10.49 5.34
N VAL A 110 -14.30 -10.07 4.12
CA VAL A 110 -14.35 -8.64 3.70
C VAL A 110 -15.75 -8.07 4.00
N ARG A 111 -16.81 -8.75 3.59
CA ARG A 111 -18.19 -8.33 3.85
C ARG A 111 -18.49 -8.20 5.34
N GLN A 112 -18.04 -9.14 6.19
CA GLN A 112 -18.23 -9.05 7.64
C GLN A 112 -17.51 -7.85 8.25
N VAL A 113 -16.27 -7.58 7.83
CA VAL A 113 -15.50 -6.40 8.28
C VAL A 113 -16.22 -5.12 7.86
N MET A 114 -16.64 -5.04 6.61
CA MET A 114 -17.33 -3.87 6.07
C MET A 114 -18.67 -3.61 6.74
N ALA A 115 -19.46 -4.66 7.04
CA ALA A 115 -20.72 -4.52 7.74
C ALA A 115 -20.52 -3.86 9.13
N ARG A 116 -19.52 -4.33 9.89
CA ARG A 116 -19.17 -3.73 11.17
C ARG A 116 -18.74 -2.26 11.02
N LEU A 117 -17.88 -1.94 10.05
CA LEU A 117 -17.43 -0.56 9.83
C LEU A 117 -18.59 0.37 9.44
N ILE A 118 -19.55 -0.13 8.68
CA ILE A 118 -20.75 0.63 8.32
C ILE A 118 -21.62 0.91 9.56
N GLU A 119 -21.74 -0.04 10.47
CA GLU A 119 -22.45 0.16 11.74
C GLU A 119 -21.75 1.20 12.64
N GLU A 120 -20.41 1.19 12.67
CA GLU A 120 -19.60 2.07 13.54
C GLU A 120 -19.45 3.49 12.97
N HIS A 121 -19.29 3.64 11.65
CA HIS A 121 -18.91 4.92 11.01
C HIS A 121 -19.97 5.47 10.05
N GLY A 122 -21.02 4.71 9.74
CA GLY A 122 -21.96 5.01 8.66
C GLY A 122 -21.47 4.46 7.31
N ALA A 123 -22.39 4.29 6.36
CA ALA A 123 -22.06 3.75 5.04
C ALA A 123 -21.36 4.81 4.18
N PRO A 124 -20.29 4.43 3.43
CA PRO A 124 -19.70 5.32 2.44
C PRO A 124 -20.58 5.37 1.17
N GLU A 125 -20.50 6.44 0.40
CA GLU A 125 -21.15 6.51 -0.91
C GLU A 125 -20.40 5.65 -1.93
N HIS A 126 -19.08 5.60 -1.83
CA HIS A 126 -18.21 4.89 -2.76
C HIS A 126 -17.13 4.11 -2.04
N ILE A 127 -16.73 2.99 -2.65
CA ILE A 127 -15.54 2.26 -2.25
C ILE A 127 -14.59 2.20 -3.45
N ARG A 128 -13.36 2.67 -3.26
CA ARG A 128 -12.28 2.53 -4.23
C ARG A 128 -11.54 1.24 -4.00
N SER A 129 -11.37 0.47 -5.06
CA SER A 129 -10.76 -0.86 -5.01
C SER A 129 -9.86 -1.09 -6.21
N ASP A 130 -8.80 -1.86 -6.02
CA ASP A 130 -8.15 -2.55 -7.12
C ASP A 130 -9.05 -3.69 -7.66
N ASN A 131 -8.57 -4.38 -8.70
CA ASN A 131 -9.28 -5.52 -9.28
C ASN A 131 -8.87 -6.86 -8.60
N GLY A 132 -8.60 -6.86 -7.30
CA GLY A 132 -8.32 -8.07 -6.53
C GLY A 132 -9.50 -9.05 -6.58
N SER A 133 -9.20 -10.36 -6.68
CA SER A 133 -10.22 -11.41 -6.83
C SER A 133 -11.30 -11.39 -5.77
N GLU A 134 -10.93 -11.03 -4.54
CA GLU A 134 -11.84 -10.96 -3.39
C GLU A 134 -12.79 -9.75 -3.47
N PHE A 135 -12.36 -8.69 -4.14
CA PHE A 135 -13.13 -7.45 -4.28
C PHE A 135 -14.09 -7.48 -5.47
N ILE A 136 -13.78 -8.28 -6.51
CA ILE A 136 -14.64 -8.46 -7.68
C ILE A 136 -15.61 -9.64 -7.54
N GLU A 137 -15.57 -10.37 -6.42
CA GLU A 137 -16.46 -11.50 -6.14
C GLU A 137 -17.92 -11.05 -6.16
N ARG A 138 -18.75 -11.86 -6.83
CA ARG A 138 -20.15 -11.52 -7.13
C ARG A 138 -20.96 -11.19 -5.88
N GLY A 139 -20.89 -12.03 -4.84
CA GLY A 139 -21.67 -11.84 -3.62
C GLY A 139 -21.28 -10.59 -2.83
N LEU A 140 -20.00 -10.18 -2.87
CA LEU A 140 -19.57 -8.92 -2.28
C LEU A 140 -20.12 -7.72 -3.06
N ARG A 141 -20.08 -7.78 -4.40
CA ARG A 141 -20.59 -6.72 -5.26
C ARG A 141 -22.10 -6.53 -5.11
N GLU A 142 -22.85 -7.62 -5.07
CA GLU A 142 -24.31 -7.60 -4.85
C GLU A 142 -24.63 -6.98 -3.49
N TRP A 143 -23.92 -7.40 -2.45
CA TRP A 143 -24.08 -6.84 -1.10
C TRP A 143 -23.75 -5.34 -1.02
N LEU A 144 -22.70 -4.88 -1.68
CA LEU A 144 -22.38 -3.44 -1.76
C LEU A 144 -23.50 -2.67 -2.45
N ALA A 145 -24.03 -3.19 -3.55
CA ALA A 145 -25.14 -2.58 -4.28
C ALA A 145 -26.43 -2.50 -3.44
N GLU A 146 -26.76 -3.56 -2.67
CA GLU A 146 -27.88 -3.57 -1.73
C GLU A 146 -27.74 -2.48 -0.65
N ASN A 147 -26.52 -2.21 -0.19
CA ASN A 147 -26.21 -1.12 0.73
C ASN A 147 -26.03 0.25 0.04
N LYS A 148 -26.36 0.37 -1.25
CA LYS A 148 -26.26 1.58 -2.07
C LYS A 148 -24.84 2.14 -2.19
N ILE A 149 -23.83 1.29 -2.00
CA ILE A 149 -22.41 1.65 -2.09
C ILE A 149 -21.92 1.37 -3.51
N ARG A 150 -21.39 2.39 -4.19
CA ARG A 150 -20.85 2.26 -5.54
C ARG A 150 -19.36 1.89 -5.49
N THR A 151 -18.94 0.94 -6.31
CA THR A 151 -17.52 0.58 -6.40
C THR A 151 -16.83 1.38 -7.51
N LEU A 152 -15.72 2.02 -7.16
CA LEU A 152 -14.82 2.72 -8.07
C LEU A 152 -13.61 1.83 -8.33
N TYR A 153 -13.63 1.07 -9.42
CA TYR A 153 -12.50 0.23 -9.78
C TYR A 153 -11.36 1.05 -10.39
N ILE A 154 -10.16 0.77 -9.93
CA ILE A 154 -8.93 1.37 -10.45
C ILE A 154 -8.64 0.72 -11.80
N ALA A 155 -8.32 1.55 -12.81
CA ALA A 155 -7.93 1.05 -14.12
C ALA A 155 -6.67 0.17 -14.01
N PRO A 156 -6.62 -0.98 -14.72
CA PRO A 156 -5.45 -1.84 -14.70
C PRO A 156 -4.16 -1.06 -15.04
N GLY A 157 -3.16 -1.15 -14.16
CA GLY A 157 -1.89 -0.45 -14.33
C GLY A 157 -1.89 1.02 -13.91
N SER A 158 -2.90 1.49 -13.19
CA SER A 158 -3.03 2.86 -12.67
C SER A 158 -2.98 2.91 -11.12
N PRO A 159 -1.89 2.44 -10.47
CA PRO A 159 -1.80 2.40 -9.01
C PRO A 159 -1.96 3.78 -8.37
N TRP A 160 -1.55 4.85 -9.05
CA TRP A 160 -1.72 6.23 -8.54
C TRP A 160 -3.19 6.60 -8.23
N GLN A 161 -4.17 5.86 -8.76
CA GLN A 161 -5.58 6.07 -8.44
C GLN A 161 -5.94 5.57 -7.03
N ASN A 162 -5.08 4.73 -6.41
CA ASN A 162 -5.19 4.27 -5.02
C ASN A 162 -4.10 4.86 -4.11
N GLY A 163 -3.51 5.99 -4.53
CA GLY A 163 -2.33 6.56 -3.89
C GLY A 163 -2.45 6.85 -2.40
N TYR A 164 -3.66 7.03 -1.88
CA TYR A 164 -3.87 7.31 -0.47
C TYR A 164 -3.60 6.08 0.41
N ILE A 165 -4.18 4.94 0.07
CA ILE A 165 -3.95 3.73 0.85
C ILE A 165 -2.57 3.12 0.57
N GLU A 166 -2.04 3.30 -0.66
CA GLU A 166 -0.66 2.90 -0.97
C GLU A 166 0.35 3.70 -0.12
N SER A 167 0.10 5.01 0.07
CA SER A 167 0.92 5.84 0.95
C SER A 167 0.79 5.47 2.42
N PHE A 168 -0.39 5.00 2.84
CA PHE A 168 -0.62 4.50 4.20
C PHE A 168 0.09 3.16 4.44
N ASN A 169 0.16 2.30 3.43
CA ASN A 169 0.78 0.97 3.48
C ASN A 169 2.32 0.99 3.32
N ALA A 170 2.94 2.14 3.00
CA ALA A 170 4.37 2.30 2.75
C ALA A 170 5.18 2.51 4.03
#